data_2ccdd7afe5edffe488964ee134375abf
#
_entry.id   2ccdd7afe5edffe488964ee134375abf
#
_cell.length_a   1.000
_cell.length_b   1.000
_cell.length_c   1.000
_cell.angle_alpha   90.00
_cell.angle_beta   90.00
_cell.angle_gamma   90.00
#
_symmetry.space_group_name_H-M   'P 1'
#
loop_
_entity.id
_entity.type
_entity.pdbx_description
1 polymer ?
#
loop_
_entity_poly.entity_id
_entity_poly.type
_entity_poly.pdbx_seq_one_letter_code
_entity_poly.pdbx_strand_id
1 'polypeptide(L)'
;MTVLSIQSHVVAGHVGNDTAAFALQRLGIEVWPIHTVQFSNHPGHGAWTGQAFEATHVRSLIDGLDERGYLRRFDAVLSGYVGTAQNGAAIVEAVARVKAQHRMQQPSTVTIR
;
A
#
# COMPACT_ATOMS: atom_id res chain seq x y z
N MET A 1 11.61 -11.38 -1.75
CA MET A 1 11.30 -9.97 -1.42
C MET A 1 9.79 -9.80 -1.35
N THR A 2 9.32 -9.13 -0.33
CA THR A 2 7.91 -8.83 -0.14
C THR A 2 7.71 -7.31 -0.05
N VAL A 3 6.77 -6.79 -0.82
CA VAL A 3 6.51 -5.35 -0.93
C VAL A 3 5.10 -5.06 -0.43
N LEU A 4 4.98 -4.08 0.48
CA LEU A 4 3.70 -3.49 0.84
C LEU A 4 3.39 -2.37 -0.15
N SER A 5 2.30 -2.49 -0.90
CA SER A 5 1.93 -1.51 -1.92
C SER A 5 0.67 -0.76 -1.48
N ILE A 6 0.81 0.54 -1.22
CA ILE A 6 -0.30 1.40 -0.75
C ILE A 6 -0.66 2.36 -1.86
N GLN A 7 -1.65 1.99 -2.66
CA GLN A 7 -2.02 2.71 -3.87
C GLN A 7 -3.53 2.64 -4.12
N SER A 8 -3.97 3.32 -5.17
CA SER A 8 -5.35 3.28 -5.62
C SER A 8 -5.70 1.93 -6.26
N HIS A 9 -6.99 1.70 -6.41
CA HIS A 9 -7.52 0.54 -7.12
C HIS A 9 -8.78 0.93 -7.89
N VAL A 10 -8.90 0.44 -9.11
CA VAL A 10 -10.12 0.55 -9.92
C VAL A 10 -10.55 -0.84 -10.38
N VAL A 11 -11.86 -1.03 -10.53
CA VAL A 11 -12.41 -2.31 -11.00
C VAL A 11 -12.18 -2.45 -12.51
N ALA A 12 -12.51 -1.41 -13.26
CA ALA A 12 -12.35 -1.41 -14.72
C ALA A 12 -11.02 -0.74 -15.08
N GLY A 13 -10.03 -1.53 -15.40
CA GLY A 13 -8.73 -1.03 -15.83
C GLY A 13 -7.58 -1.56 -14.98
N HIS A 14 -6.39 -1.01 -15.25
CA HIS A 14 -5.13 -1.47 -14.64
C HIS A 14 -4.31 -0.26 -14.21
N VAL A 15 -4.65 0.30 -13.05
CA VAL A 15 -3.92 1.42 -12.45
C VAL A 15 -3.61 1.13 -10.99
N GLY A 16 -2.70 1.89 -10.43
CA GLY A 16 -2.34 1.78 -9.03
C GLY A 16 -1.89 0.36 -8.66
N ASN A 17 -2.56 -0.22 -7.67
CA ASN A 17 -2.20 -1.54 -7.16
C ASN A 17 -2.29 -2.66 -8.21
N ASP A 18 -3.24 -2.62 -9.11
CA ASP A 18 -3.34 -3.63 -10.16
C ASP A 18 -2.08 -3.66 -11.04
N THR A 19 -1.65 -2.49 -11.49
CA THR A 19 -0.44 -2.36 -12.31
C THR A 19 0.80 -2.73 -11.52
N ALA A 20 0.95 -2.19 -10.32
CA ALA A 20 2.13 -2.43 -9.49
C ALA A 20 2.23 -3.91 -9.10
N ALA A 21 1.13 -4.51 -8.65
CA ALA A 21 1.12 -5.91 -8.25
C ALA A 21 1.45 -6.82 -9.42
N PHE A 22 0.84 -6.59 -10.58
CA PHE A 22 1.10 -7.40 -11.77
C PHE A 22 2.58 -7.32 -12.18
N ALA A 23 3.12 -6.11 -12.28
CA ALA A 23 4.49 -5.91 -12.72
C ALA A 23 5.50 -6.56 -11.76
N LEU A 24 5.32 -6.38 -10.46
CA LEU A 24 6.22 -6.93 -9.46
C LEU A 24 6.10 -8.45 -9.36
N GLN A 25 4.88 -8.99 -9.43
CA GLN A 25 4.66 -10.44 -9.40
C GLN A 25 5.28 -11.13 -10.61
N ARG A 26 5.27 -10.48 -11.76
CA ARG A 26 5.95 -10.99 -12.96
C ARG A 26 7.46 -11.09 -12.76
N LEU A 27 8.02 -10.29 -11.88
CA LEU A 27 9.45 -10.34 -11.51
C LEU A 27 9.73 -11.26 -10.33
N GLY A 28 8.74 -12.02 -9.86
CA GLY A 28 8.90 -12.93 -8.74
C GLY A 28 8.86 -12.26 -7.37
N ILE A 29 8.38 -11.03 -7.30
CA ILE A 29 8.25 -10.28 -6.05
C ILE A 29 6.84 -10.46 -5.49
N GLU A 30 6.75 -10.81 -4.21
CA GLU A 30 5.46 -10.91 -3.54
C GLU A 30 4.96 -9.51 -3.17
N VAL A 31 3.70 -9.22 -3.48
CA VAL A 31 3.09 -7.90 -3.23
C VAL A 31 1.84 -8.08 -2.37
N TRP A 32 1.79 -7.31 -1.30
CA TRP A 32 0.62 -7.24 -0.43
C TRP A 32 0.02 -5.84 -0.56
N PRO A 33 -1.15 -5.68 -1.20
CA PRO A 33 -1.69 -4.36 -1.48
C PRO A 33 -2.62 -3.86 -0.38
N ILE A 34 -2.52 -2.56 -0.08
CA ILE A 34 -3.54 -1.79 0.62
C ILE A 34 -4.09 -0.77 -0.35
N HIS A 35 -5.40 -0.71 -0.49
CA HIS A 35 -6.06 0.25 -1.39
C HIS A 35 -6.39 1.53 -0.64
N THR A 36 -6.00 2.67 -1.22
CA THR A 36 -6.38 4.00 -0.70
C THR A 36 -7.76 4.41 -1.18
N VAL A 37 -8.14 3.92 -2.33
CA VAL A 37 -9.48 4.10 -2.92
C VAL A 37 -9.87 2.82 -3.63
N GLN A 38 -11.17 2.63 -3.80
CA GLN A 38 -11.69 1.60 -4.70
C GLN A 38 -12.81 2.22 -5.53
N PHE A 39 -12.55 2.42 -6.81
CA PHE A 39 -13.47 3.04 -7.75
C PHE A 39 -13.88 2.04 -8.83
N SER A 40 -15.06 2.26 -9.40
CA SER A 40 -15.53 1.47 -10.53
C SER A 40 -14.59 1.61 -11.73
N ASN A 41 -14.07 2.82 -11.94
CA ASN A 41 -13.18 3.17 -13.05
C ASN A 41 -12.39 4.43 -12.69
N HIS A 42 -11.42 4.77 -13.52
CA HIS A 42 -10.63 5.98 -13.33
C HIS A 42 -11.54 7.23 -13.44
N PRO A 43 -11.49 8.16 -12.46
CA PRO A 43 -12.35 9.36 -12.49
C PRO A 43 -12.16 10.24 -13.72
N GLY A 44 -11.00 10.19 -14.36
CA GLY A 44 -10.72 10.90 -15.59
C GLY A 44 -11.54 10.48 -16.79
N HIS A 45 -12.21 9.32 -16.72
CA HIS A 45 -13.07 8.82 -17.79
C HIS A 45 -14.53 9.30 -17.67
N GLY A 46 -14.82 10.23 -16.78
CA GLY A 46 -16.17 10.79 -16.58
C GLY A 46 -16.78 10.30 -15.27
N ALA A 47 -18.04 9.83 -15.34
CA ALA A 47 -18.73 9.38 -14.15
C ALA A 47 -18.10 8.10 -13.58
N TRP A 48 -18.11 8.00 -12.26
CA TRP A 48 -17.56 6.85 -11.54
C TRP A 48 -18.35 6.64 -10.24
N THR A 49 -18.22 5.45 -9.67
CA THR A 49 -18.73 5.11 -8.34
C THR A 49 -17.60 4.51 -7.52
N GLY A 50 -17.81 4.47 -6.21
CA GLY A 50 -16.85 3.85 -5.31
C GLY A 50 -16.56 4.70 -4.10
N GLN A 51 -15.45 4.42 -3.44
CA GLN A 51 -15.13 4.99 -2.14
C GLN A 51 -13.65 5.31 -2.04
N ALA A 52 -13.36 6.51 -1.53
CA ALA A 52 -12.03 6.83 -1.02
C ALA A 52 -12.00 6.43 0.46
N PHE A 53 -11.01 5.63 0.84
CA PHE A 53 -10.90 5.18 2.22
C PHE A 53 -10.27 6.24 3.09
N GLU A 54 -10.78 6.37 4.32
CA GLU A 54 -10.23 7.29 5.29
C GLU A 54 -8.89 6.77 5.85
N ALA A 55 -8.09 7.68 6.40
CA ALA A 55 -6.82 7.34 7.00
C ALA A 55 -6.96 6.31 8.13
N THR A 56 -8.07 6.35 8.87
CA THR A 56 -8.37 5.36 9.91
C THR A 56 -8.50 3.96 9.37
N HIS A 57 -9.01 3.80 8.15
CA HIS A 57 -9.09 2.49 7.50
C HIS A 57 -7.67 1.96 7.20
N VAL A 58 -6.83 2.77 6.60
CA VAL A 58 -5.45 2.39 6.30
C VAL A 58 -4.69 2.04 7.59
N ARG A 59 -4.83 2.88 8.62
CA ARG A 59 -4.19 2.62 9.91
C ARG A 59 -4.67 1.33 10.56
N SER A 60 -5.96 1.02 10.47
CA SER A 60 -6.49 -0.22 11.03
C SER A 60 -5.91 -1.45 10.36
N LEU A 61 -5.68 -1.40 9.03
CA LEU A 61 -5.04 -2.49 8.31
C LEU A 61 -3.58 -2.66 8.75
N ILE A 62 -2.86 -1.57 8.89
CA ILE A 62 -1.47 -1.60 9.38
C ILE A 62 -1.43 -2.15 10.82
N ASP A 63 -2.34 -1.71 11.68
CA ASP A 63 -2.43 -2.23 13.04
C ASP A 63 -2.66 -3.75 13.05
N GLY A 64 -3.57 -4.22 12.21
CA GLY A 64 -3.86 -5.64 12.10
C GLY A 64 -2.65 -6.45 11.61
N LEU A 65 -1.92 -5.92 10.65
CA LEU A 65 -0.68 -6.55 10.17
C LEU A 65 0.38 -6.59 11.28
N ASP A 66 0.52 -5.48 12.01
CA ASP A 66 1.50 -5.38 13.09
C ASP A 66 1.20 -6.37 14.23
N GLU A 67 -0.06 -6.44 14.66
CA GLU A 67 -0.49 -7.34 15.73
C GLU A 67 -0.20 -8.82 15.40
N ARG A 68 -0.20 -9.16 14.13
CA ARG A 68 0.07 -10.52 13.66
C ARG A 68 1.53 -10.75 13.29
N GLY A 69 2.38 -9.75 13.48
CA GLY A 69 3.81 -9.84 13.19
C GLY A 69 4.16 -9.78 11.71
N TYR A 70 3.25 -9.35 10.85
CA TYR A 70 3.49 -9.33 9.41
C TYR A 70 4.33 -8.15 8.93
N LEU A 71 4.41 -7.04 9.70
CA LEU A 71 5.19 -5.88 9.27
C LEU A 71 6.68 -6.21 9.06
N ARG A 72 7.19 -7.17 9.80
CA ARG A 72 8.59 -7.59 9.68
C ARG A 72 8.90 -8.31 8.37
N ARG A 73 7.89 -8.74 7.64
CA ARG A 73 8.05 -9.46 6.37
C ARG A 73 8.30 -8.54 5.19
N PHE A 74 8.04 -7.24 5.32
CA PHE A 74 8.19 -6.31 4.21
C PHE A 74 9.63 -5.85 4.07
N ASP A 75 10.14 -5.91 2.84
CA ASP A 75 11.45 -5.40 2.46
C ASP A 75 11.37 -4.00 1.86
N ALA A 76 10.19 -3.61 1.39
CA ALA A 76 9.97 -2.29 0.79
C ALA A 76 8.50 -1.87 0.94
N VAL A 77 8.29 -0.57 0.91
CA VAL A 77 6.94 0.02 0.81
C VAL A 77 6.89 0.85 -0.47
N LEU A 78 5.89 0.57 -1.29
CA LEU A 78 5.60 1.32 -2.51
C LEU A 78 4.32 2.09 -2.32
N SER A 79 4.34 3.40 -2.53
CA SER A 79 3.13 4.22 -2.45
C SER A 79 2.90 4.96 -3.76
N GLY A 80 1.63 5.17 -4.09
CA GLY A 80 1.21 5.94 -5.25
C GLY A 80 0.21 7.01 -4.86
N TYR A 81 -0.91 7.08 -5.57
CA TYR A 81 -1.96 8.04 -5.28
C TYR A 81 -2.55 7.79 -3.88
N VAL A 82 -2.51 8.80 -3.04
CA VAL A 82 -2.90 8.67 -1.63
C VAL A 82 -4.30 9.19 -1.31
N GLY A 83 -4.87 10.00 -2.19
CA GLY A 83 -6.22 10.55 -2.04
C GLY A 83 -6.29 11.81 -1.17
N THR A 84 -5.79 11.76 0.04
CA THR A 84 -5.85 12.87 1.01
C THR A 84 -4.53 13.06 1.73
N ALA A 85 -4.36 14.25 2.34
CA ALA A 85 -3.19 14.52 3.18
C ALA A 85 -3.15 13.60 4.41
N GLN A 86 -4.31 13.25 4.96
CA GLN A 86 -4.40 12.34 6.11
C GLN A 86 -3.93 10.94 5.73
N ASN A 87 -4.24 10.46 4.53
CA ASN A 87 -3.72 9.20 4.02
C ASN A 87 -2.20 9.27 3.83
N GLY A 88 -1.69 10.40 3.36
CA GLY A 88 -0.25 10.62 3.27
C GLY A 88 0.44 10.47 4.62
N ALA A 89 -0.12 11.06 5.66
CA ALA A 89 0.39 10.92 7.03
C ALA A 89 0.34 9.46 7.50
N ALA A 90 -0.76 8.76 7.23
CA ALA A 90 -0.90 7.35 7.59
C ALA A 90 0.16 6.48 6.89
N ILE A 91 0.48 6.79 5.63
CA ILE A 91 1.53 6.08 4.89
C ILE A 91 2.90 6.33 5.50
N VAL A 92 3.21 7.57 5.87
CA VAL A 92 4.47 7.89 6.55
C VAL A 92 4.61 7.12 7.87
N GLU A 93 3.54 7.05 8.66
CA GLU A 93 3.51 6.25 9.88
C GLU A 93 3.75 4.76 9.59
N ALA A 94 3.09 4.22 8.57
CA ALA A 94 3.25 2.83 8.16
C ALA A 94 4.70 2.53 7.77
N VAL A 95 5.32 3.41 7.00
CA VAL A 95 6.73 3.29 6.61
C VAL A 95 7.63 3.25 7.84
N ALA A 96 7.41 4.15 8.80
CA ALA A 96 8.21 4.19 10.02
C ALA A 96 8.07 2.90 10.82
N ARG A 97 6.86 2.34 10.90
CA ARG A 97 6.58 1.09 11.62
C ARG A 97 7.23 -0.11 10.93
N VAL A 98 7.18 -0.17 9.60
CA VAL A 98 7.83 -1.22 8.84
C VAL A 98 9.35 -1.16 9.03
N LYS A 99 9.93 0.03 8.94
CA LYS A 99 11.37 0.22 9.18
C LYS A 99 11.79 -0.22 10.58
N ALA A 100 11.01 0.12 11.60
CA ALA A 100 11.32 -0.26 12.97
C ALA A 100 11.32 -1.78 13.14
N GLN A 101 10.34 -2.47 12.61
CA GLN A 101 10.24 -3.93 12.68
C GLN A 101 11.36 -4.60 11.89
N HIS A 102 11.71 -4.07 10.75
CA HIS A 102 12.77 -4.61 9.91
C HIS A 102 14.13 -4.51 10.59
N ARG A 103 14.43 -3.40 11.26
CA ARG A 103 15.66 -3.22 12.02
C ARG A 103 15.79 -4.17 13.20
N MET A 104 14.69 -4.54 13.81
CA MET A 104 14.70 -5.48 14.94
C MET A 104 15.04 -6.89 14.53
N GLN A 105 14.85 -7.24 13.26
CA GLN A 105 15.13 -8.57 12.74
C GLN A 105 16.49 -8.69 12.06
N GLN A 106 16.82 -7.71 11.22
CA GLN A 106 18.05 -7.69 10.47
C GLN A 106 18.37 -6.25 10.07
N PRO A 107 19.66 -5.87 10.09
CA PRO A 107 20.07 -4.51 9.80
C PRO A 107 20.08 -4.25 8.29
N SER A 108 18.95 -4.34 7.64
CA SER A 108 18.83 -4.04 6.22
C SER A 108 17.96 -2.80 6.00
N THR A 109 18.04 -2.25 4.80
CA THR A 109 17.34 -1.02 4.46
C THR A 109 15.98 -1.32 3.85
N VAL A 110 14.94 -0.66 4.38
CA VAL A 110 13.60 -0.65 3.75
C VAL A 110 13.59 0.43 2.69
N THR A 111 13.19 0.07 1.48
CA THR A 111 13.12 1.00 0.35
C THR A 111 11.69 1.50 0.19
N ILE A 112 11.56 2.82 -0.04
CA ILE A 112 10.29 3.50 -0.27
C ILE A 112 10.30 4.04 -1.68
N ARG A 113 9.23 3.76 -2.42
CA ARG A 113 9.05 4.23 -3.78
C ARG A 113 7.76 5.01 -3.94
#